data_c6318fbfff90ed0fc183950eaa87efbf
#
_entry.id   c6318fbfff90ed0fc183950eaa87efbf
#
_cell.length_a   1.000
_cell.length_b   1.000
_cell.length_c   1.000
_cell.angle_alpha   90.00
_cell.angle_beta   90.00
_cell.angle_gamma   90.00
#
_symmetry.space_group_name_H-M   'P 1'
#
loop_
_entity.id
_entity.type
_entity.pdbx_description
1 polymer ?
#
loop_
_entity_poly.entity_id
_entity_poly.type
_entity_poly.pdbx_seq_one_letter_code
_entity_poly.pdbx_strand_id
1 'polypeptide(L)'
;LNDYPEMIEGNLSHNAGKALSLTNLHWGLHGWAIYSSLGLCFAYASYNKKKAFRVSSLLGPSVENNAPLAASIDIIAILTTVIGIATSLGLGASQINGGLDYVFNIKINEFIIIVFITILGLISVCLGLDLGIKRLSQLNMFIAVGLLLLILILGPTIFILNAMVQNAGLYLNQFIQLSTWTEAYNNSVYQNGYTLFYFTWWFAWAPFVSLFIARISYGRSIKEFVIGVLFVPSLIVFIWMGVFGNAAIYQVLNNIGDIGAAVSSNASTALFVLYDSMILTKVLSIISLILIVTFFVTSSDSGDLCRDT
;
A
#
# COMPACT_ATOMS: atom_id res chain seq x y z
N LEU A 1 9.09 -1.79 14.79
CA LEU A 1 9.87 -3.04 14.68
C LEU A 1 10.51 -3.45 16.01
N ASN A 2 10.82 -2.53 16.91
CA ASN A 2 11.37 -2.87 18.24
C ASN A 2 10.42 -3.76 19.06
N ASP A 3 9.13 -3.75 18.74
CA ASP A 3 8.12 -4.56 19.42
C ASP A 3 8.02 -5.99 18.88
N TYR A 4 8.75 -6.33 17.81
CA TYR A 4 8.75 -7.69 17.27
C TYR A 4 9.63 -8.61 18.13
N PRO A 5 9.10 -9.73 18.65
CA PRO A 5 9.77 -10.55 19.68
C PRO A 5 11.10 -11.18 19.27
N GLU A 6 11.33 -11.35 17.97
CA GLU A 6 12.57 -11.93 17.45
C GLU A 6 13.65 -10.87 17.15
N MET A 7 13.39 -9.58 17.45
CA MET A 7 14.42 -8.56 17.35
C MET A 7 15.45 -8.75 18.46
N ILE A 8 16.71 -8.72 18.07
CA ILE A 8 17.84 -8.92 18.98
C ILE A 8 18.42 -7.56 19.33
N GLU A 9 18.36 -7.22 20.62
CA GLU A 9 18.92 -5.95 21.10
C GLU A 9 20.43 -5.87 20.71
N GLY A 10 20.82 -4.73 20.15
CA GLY A 10 22.17 -4.48 19.68
C GLY A 10 22.58 -5.19 18.38
N ASN A 11 21.74 -6.05 17.78
CA ASN A 11 22.03 -6.71 16.50
C ASN A 11 21.28 -6.04 15.33
N LEU A 12 21.72 -4.86 14.94
CA LEU A 12 21.11 -4.06 13.88
C LEU A 12 21.06 -4.80 12.53
N SER A 13 22.08 -5.58 12.18
CA SER A 13 22.12 -6.31 10.91
C SER A 13 21.06 -7.40 10.82
N HIS A 14 20.85 -8.15 11.90
CA HIS A 14 19.77 -9.15 11.98
C HIS A 14 18.40 -8.47 11.86
N ASN A 15 18.20 -7.43 12.64
CA ASN A 15 16.96 -6.69 12.69
C ASN A 15 16.61 -6.02 11.35
N ALA A 16 17.60 -5.54 10.60
CA ALA A 16 17.42 -4.97 9.27
C ALA A 16 16.81 -5.95 8.27
N GLY A 17 17.36 -7.16 8.18
CA GLY A 17 16.80 -8.21 7.31
C GLY A 17 15.39 -8.63 7.71
N LYS A 18 15.13 -8.75 9.01
CA LYS A 18 13.81 -9.08 9.55
C LYS A 18 12.77 -7.99 9.23
N ALA A 19 13.16 -6.71 9.36
CA ALA A 19 12.30 -5.57 9.04
C ALA A 19 11.79 -5.61 7.61
N LEU A 20 12.67 -5.86 6.63
CA LEU A 20 12.27 -5.97 5.22
C LEU A 20 11.44 -7.23 4.94
N SER A 21 11.72 -8.36 5.61
CA SER A 21 10.90 -9.57 5.50
C SER A 21 9.46 -9.32 5.99
N LEU A 22 9.29 -8.63 7.12
CA LEU A 22 7.98 -8.23 7.65
C LEU A 22 7.27 -7.21 6.74
N THR A 23 8.01 -6.26 6.18
CA THR A 23 7.45 -5.32 5.20
C THR A 23 6.92 -6.06 3.96
N ASN A 24 7.66 -7.04 3.46
CA ASN A 24 7.23 -7.87 2.33
C ASN A 24 6.07 -8.80 2.67
N LEU A 25 5.96 -9.28 3.93
CA LEU A 25 4.77 -9.99 4.41
C LEU A 25 3.52 -9.11 4.30
N HIS A 26 3.61 -7.87 4.80
CA HIS A 26 2.44 -6.99 4.90
C HIS A 26 2.02 -6.37 3.55
N TRP A 27 2.96 -6.10 2.65
CA TRP A 27 2.71 -5.36 1.41
C TRP A 27 2.90 -6.18 0.12
N GLY A 28 3.51 -7.37 0.23
CA GLY A 28 3.81 -8.25 -0.91
C GLY A 28 2.73 -9.29 -1.18
N LEU A 29 3.16 -10.53 -1.39
CA LEU A 29 2.32 -11.64 -1.87
C LEU A 29 1.05 -11.85 -1.06
N HIS A 30 1.10 -11.73 0.27
CA HIS A 30 -0.05 -11.98 1.14
C HIS A 30 -1.17 -10.96 0.92
N GLY A 31 -0.85 -9.67 0.88
CA GLY A 31 -1.81 -8.61 0.61
C GLY A 31 -2.43 -8.76 -0.79
N TRP A 32 -1.61 -8.93 -1.80
CA TRP A 32 -2.09 -9.10 -3.19
C TRP A 32 -2.84 -10.41 -3.41
N ALA A 33 -2.57 -11.46 -2.62
CA ALA A 33 -3.34 -12.70 -2.64
C ALA A 33 -4.79 -12.49 -2.21
N ILE A 34 -5.07 -11.58 -1.28
CA ILE A 34 -6.44 -11.22 -0.87
C ILE A 34 -7.21 -10.66 -2.07
N TYR A 35 -6.61 -9.70 -2.78
CA TYR A 35 -7.24 -9.10 -3.96
C TYR A 35 -7.34 -10.08 -5.14
N SER A 36 -6.30 -10.88 -5.36
CA SER A 36 -6.28 -11.86 -6.45
C SER A 36 -7.33 -12.94 -6.26
N SER A 37 -7.47 -13.50 -5.07
CA SER A 37 -8.45 -14.57 -4.80
C SER A 37 -9.88 -14.08 -4.92
N LEU A 38 -10.22 -12.96 -4.28
CA LEU A 38 -11.57 -12.40 -4.37
C LEU A 38 -11.89 -11.89 -5.79
N GLY A 39 -10.92 -11.25 -6.45
CA GLY A 39 -11.08 -10.77 -7.84
C GLY A 39 -11.30 -11.90 -8.83
N LEU A 40 -10.61 -13.03 -8.65
CA LEU A 40 -10.82 -14.23 -9.45
C LEU A 40 -12.21 -14.82 -9.24
N CYS A 41 -12.71 -14.84 -7.98
CA CYS A 41 -14.08 -15.23 -7.66
C CYS A 41 -15.10 -14.34 -8.38
N PHE A 42 -14.93 -13.03 -8.34
CA PHE A 42 -15.80 -12.09 -9.08
C PHE A 42 -15.76 -12.33 -10.58
N ALA A 43 -14.56 -12.40 -11.17
CA ALA A 43 -14.40 -12.61 -12.61
C ALA A 43 -15.08 -13.93 -13.07
N TYR A 44 -14.84 -15.02 -12.34
CA TYR A 44 -15.44 -16.30 -12.66
C TYR A 44 -16.96 -16.30 -12.49
N ALA A 45 -17.46 -15.77 -11.38
CA ALA A 45 -18.90 -15.71 -11.10
C ALA A 45 -19.63 -14.85 -12.13
N SER A 46 -19.11 -13.68 -12.46
CA SER A 46 -19.80 -12.75 -13.34
C SER A 46 -19.66 -13.11 -14.81
N TYR A 47 -18.46 -13.46 -15.28
CA TYR A 47 -18.27 -13.76 -16.70
C TYR A 47 -18.70 -15.16 -17.11
N ASN A 48 -18.44 -16.17 -16.27
CA ASN A 48 -18.73 -17.56 -16.60
C ASN A 48 -20.12 -18.01 -16.09
N LYS A 49 -20.57 -17.49 -14.93
CA LYS A 49 -21.86 -17.87 -14.33
C LYS A 49 -22.95 -16.81 -14.49
N LYS A 50 -22.65 -15.69 -15.14
CA LYS A 50 -23.58 -14.57 -15.38
C LYS A 50 -24.21 -13.98 -14.11
N LYS A 51 -23.48 -14.01 -12.98
CA LYS A 51 -23.90 -13.45 -11.72
C LYS A 51 -23.60 -11.95 -11.64
N ALA A 52 -24.31 -11.23 -10.78
CA ALA A 52 -24.09 -9.81 -10.54
C ALA A 52 -22.71 -9.58 -9.87
N PHE A 53 -22.08 -8.43 -10.17
CA PHE A 53 -20.84 -7.99 -9.55
C PHE A 53 -21.07 -7.46 -8.12
N ARG A 54 -21.37 -8.35 -7.17
CA ARG A 54 -21.56 -8.04 -5.76
C ARG A 54 -21.15 -9.21 -4.88
N VAL A 55 -20.77 -8.93 -3.64
CA VAL A 55 -20.21 -9.92 -2.71
C VAL A 55 -21.23 -11.02 -2.41
N SER A 56 -22.51 -10.66 -2.20
CA SER A 56 -23.58 -11.60 -1.92
C SER A 56 -23.74 -12.67 -3.01
N SER A 57 -23.48 -12.32 -4.28
CA SER A 57 -23.56 -13.25 -5.41
C SER A 57 -22.50 -14.34 -5.40
N LEU A 58 -21.39 -14.16 -4.66
CA LEU A 58 -20.33 -15.15 -4.54
C LEU A 58 -20.64 -16.25 -3.53
N LEU A 59 -21.56 -16.00 -2.58
CA LEU A 59 -21.82 -16.87 -1.43
C LEU A 59 -22.85 -17.98 -1.72
N GLY A 60 -23.29 -18.07 -2.98
CA GLY A 60 -24.15 -19.14 -3.45
C GLY A 60 -25.65 -18.88 -3.31
N PRO A 61 -26.49 -19.82 -3.82
CA PRO A 61 -27.94 -19.60 -3.94
C PRO A 61 -28.67 -19.35 -2.62
N SER A 62 -28.19 -19.92 -1.52
CA SER A 62 -28.82 -19.75 -0.19
C SER A 62 -28.77 -18.29 0.29
N VAL A 63 -27.72 -17.56 -0.05
CA VAL A 63 -27.60 -16.14 0.25
C VAL A 63 -28.28 -15.31 -0.83
N GLU A 64 -28.03 -15.62 -2.08
CA GLU A 64 -28.52 -14.87 -3.24
C GLU A 64 -30.05 -14.82 -3.30
N ASN A 65 -30.74 -15.91 -2.91
CA ASN A 65 -32.19 -15.99 -2.87
C ASN A 65 -32.82 -15.42 -1.59
N ASN A 66 -32.01 -15.00 -0.62
CA ASN A 66 -32.45 -14.34 0.61
C ASN A 66 -32.15 -12.85 0.53
N ALA A 67 -33.07 -12.06 0.00
CA ALA A 67 -32.84 -10.64 -0.26
C ALA A 67 -32.37 -9.82 0.96
N PRO A 68 -32.91 -9.97 2.19
CA PRO A 68 -32.40 -9.28 3.36
C PRO A 68 -30.97 -9.66 3.70
N LEU A 69 -30.62 -10.95 3.62
CA LEU A 69 -29.28 -11.43 3.92
C LEU A 69 -28.27 -10.94 2.86
N ALA A 70 -28.63 -11.03 1.57
CA ALA A 70 -27.80 -10.51 0.48
C ALA A 70 -27.54 -9.00 0.64
N ALA A 71 -28.57 -8.23 0.93
CA ALA A 71 -28.44 -6.79 1.15
C ALA A 71 -27.56 -6.47 2.36
N SER A 72 -27.70 -7.20 3.46
CA SER A 72 -26.86 -7.00 4.65
C SER A 72 -25.37 -7.26 4.35
N ILE A 73 -25.04 -8.30 3.60
CA ILE A 73 -23.68 -8.64 3.20
C ILE A 73 -23.09 -7.55 2.30
N ASP A 74 -23.86 -7.10 1.30
CA ASP A 74 -23.40 -6.05 0.38
C ASP A 74 -23.23 -4.70 1.09
N ILE A 75 -24.09 -4.37 2.05
CA ILE A 75 -23.95 -3.17 2.90
C ILE A 75 -22.67 -3.26 3.76
N ILE A 76 -22.41 -4.42 4.38
CA ILE A 76 -21.17 -4.62 5.16
C ILE A 76 -19.95 -4.45 4.26
N ALA A 77 -19.96 -4.99 3.04
CA ALA A 77 -18.88 -4.83 2.09
C ALA A 77 -18.63 -3.36 1.70
N ILE A 78 -19.69 -2.58 1.53
CA ILE A 78 -19.59 -1.14 1.27
C ILE A 78 -19.03 -0.41 2.49
N LEU A 79 -19.56 -0.69 3.69
CA LEU A 79 -19.11 -0.03 4.92
C LEU A 79 -17.62 -0.31 5.21
N THR A 80 -17.16 -1.55 5.01
CA THR A 80 -15.74 -1.88 5.17
C THR A 80 -14.87 -1.12 4.18
N THR A 81 -15.30 -0.97 2.93
CA THR A 81 -14.59 -0.16 1.94
C THR A 81 -14.52 1.32 2.34
N VAL A 82 -15.61 1.89 2.85
CA VAL A 82 -15.62 3.28 3.35
C VAL A 82 -14.63 3.47 4.50
N ILE A 83 -14.56 2.51 5.43
CA ILE A 83 -13.56 2.53 6.52
C ILE A 83 -12.13 2.43 5.96
N GLY A 84 -11.90 1.57 4.97
CA GLY A 84 -10.60 1.47 4.29
C GLY A 84 -10.17 2.78 3.63
N ILE A 85 -11.09 3.44 2.93
CA ILE A 85 -10.86 4.77 2.32
C ILE A 85 -10.54 5.81 3.39
N ALA A 86 -11.34 5.87 4.47
CA ALA A 86 -11.12 6.82 5.56
C ALA A 86 -9.74 6.63 6.22
N THR A 87 -9.31 5.39 6.45
CA THR A 87 -7.99 5.06 6.97
C THR A 87 -6.89 5.57 6.04
N SER A 88 -7.02 5.31 4.73
CA SER A 88 -6.05 5.77 3.74
C SER A 88 -5.96 7.29 3.66
N LEU A 89 -7.10 7.99 3.67
CA LEU A 89 -7.15 9.46 3.66
C LEU A 89 -6.50 10.05 4.91
N GLY A 90 -6.75 9.46 6.09
CA GLY A 90 -6.13 9.90 7.35
C GLY A 90 -4.61 9.78 7.31
N LEU A 91 -4.09 8.60 6.94
CA LEU A 91 -2.64 8.37 6.83
C LEU A 91 -2.00 9.28 5.77
N GLY A 92 -2.67 9.46 4.64
CA GLY A 92 -2.18 10.35 3.58
C GLY A 92 -2.17 11.82 3.98
N ALA A 93 -3.21 12.28 4.65
CA ALA A 93 -3.26 13.65 5.17
C ALA A 93 -2.16 13.91 6.21
N SER A 94 -1.90 12.95 7.10
CA SER A 94 -0.80 13.01 8.06
C SER A 94 0.56 13.07 7.34
N GLN A 95 0.76 12.28 6.29
CA GLN A 95 2.00 12.29 5.52
C GLN A 95 2.20 13.61 4.74
N ILE A 96 1.14 14.16 4.17
CA ILE A 96 1.19 15.48 3.52
C ILE A 96 1.51 16.56 4.54
N ASN A 97 0.85 16.54 5.70
CA ASN A 97 1.10 17.50 6.76
C ASN A 97 2.53 17.41 7.29
N GLY A 98 3.04 16.19 7.51
CA GLY A 98 4.43 15.95 7.87
C GLY A 98 5.42 16.49 6.82
N GLY A 99 5.12 16.32 5.53
CA GLY A 99 5.93 16.87 4.45
C GLY A 99 5.88 18.40 4.35
N LEU A 100 4.71 19.01 4.52
CA LEU A 100 4.55 20.47 4.54
C LEU A 100 5.30 21.10 5.73
N ASP A 101 5.19 20.50 6.90
CA ASP A 101 5.91 20.93 8.09
C ASP A 101 7.43 20.85 7.86
N TYR A 102 7.89 19.71 7.36
CA TYR A 102 9.31 19.45 7.15
C TYR A 102 9.96 20.37 6.10
N VAL A 103 9.29 20.55 4.94
CA VAL A 103 9.86 21.27 3.79
C VAL A 103 9.67 22.79 3.92
N PHE A 104 8.51 23.21 4.43
CA PHE A 104 8.08 24.61 4.41
C PHE A 104 7.83 25.19 5.81
N ASN A 105 7.95 24.40 6.86
CA ASN A 105 7.58 24.75 8.24
C ASN A 105 6.12 25.23 8.33
N ILE A 106 5.23 24.57 7.59
CA ILE A 106 3.79 24.86 7.54
C ILE A 106 3.04 23.68 8.13
N LYS A 107 2.32 23.90 9.23
CA LYS A 107 1.40 22.93 9.83
C LYS A 107 -0.02 23.29 9.45
N ILE A 108 -0.72 22.35 8.84
CA ILE A 108 -2.13 22.48 8.47
C ILE A 108 -2.91 21.44 9.26
N ASN A 109 -4.12 21.79 9.70
CA ASN A 109 -5.01 20.80 10.30
C ASN A 109 -5.30 19.69 9.28
N GLU A 110 -5.06 18.43 9.64
CA GLU A 110 -5.24 17.27 8.75
C GLU A 110 -6.65 17.18 8.19
N PHE A 111 -7.67 17.63 8.94
CA PHE A 111 -9.05 17.70 8.45
C PHE A 111 -9.18 18.62 7.23
N ILE A 112 -8.47 19.75 7.19
CA ILE A 112 -8.46 20.68 6.03
C ILE A 112 -7.83 19.98 4.83
N ILE A 113 -6.76 19.23 5.03
CA ILE A 113 -6.08 18.46 3.96
C ILE A 113 -7.03 17.40 3.42
N ILE A 114 -7.72 16.65 4.29
CA ILE A 114 -8.70 15.63 3.90
C ILE A 114 -9.82 16.26 3.07
N VAL A 115 -10.42 17.35 3.54
CA VAL A 115 -11.48 18.07 2.84
C VAL A 115 -10.98 18.56 1.46
N PHE A 116 -9.80 19.14 1.40
CA PHE A 116 -9.22 19.63 0.14
C PHE A 116 -9.00 18.51 -0.87
N ILE A 117 -8.41 17.39 -0.47
CA ILE A 117 -8.18 16.23 -1.36
C ILE A 117 -9.52 15.63 -1.80
N THR A 118 -10.49 15.52 -0.89
CA THR A 118 -11.83 15.00 -1.21
C THR A 118 -12.54 15.89 -2.23
N ILE A 119 -12.46 17.22 -2.08
CA ILE A 119 -13.04 18.16 -3.06
C ILE A 119 -12.35 18.02 -4.42
N LEU A 120 -11.03 17.91 -4.47
CA LEU A 120 -10.30 17.68 -5.73
C LEU A 120 -10.71 16.38 -6.39
N GLY A 121 -10.84 15.28 -5.63
CA GLY A 121 -11.35 14.01 -6.13
C GLY A 121 -12.78 14.13 -6.68
N LEU A 122 -13.69 14.77 -5.93
CA LEU A 122 -15.06 14.99 -6.38
C LEU A 122 -15.15 15.83 -7.65
N ILE A 123 -14.37 16.90 -7.75
CA ILE A 123 -14.30 17.73 -8.96
C ILE A 123 -13.82 16.89 -10.15
N SER A 124 -12.80 16.06 -9.94
CA SER A 124 -12.27 15.17 -10.97
C SER A 124 -13.34 14.22 -11.51
N VAL A 125 -14.06 13.56 -10.61
CA VAL A 125 -15.17 12.64 -10.92
C VAL A 125 -16.32 13.35 -11.62
N CYS A 126 -16.76 14.53 -11.11
CA CYS A 126 -17.90 15.27 -11.67
C CYS A 126 -17.63 15.85 -13.06
N LEU A 127 -16.38 16.17 -13.37
CA LEU A 127 -16.01 16.72 -14.67
C LEU A 127 -15.80 15.65 -15.74
N GLY A 128 -15.83 14.36 -15.38
CA GLY A 128 -15.60 13.26 -16.32
C GLY A 128 -14.25 13.39 -17.05
N LEU A 129 -13.20 13.76 -16.30
CA LEU A 129 -11.89 14.08 -16.86
C LEU A 129 -11.06 12.85 -17.24
N ASP A 130 -11.69 11.80 -17.80
CA ASP A 130 -11.06 10.51 -18.12
C ASP A 130 -9.68 10.67 -18.78
N LEU A 131 -9.55 11.56 -19.75
CA LEU A 131 -8.27 11.79 -20.43
C LEU A 131 -7.28 12.54 -19.53
N GLY A 132 -7.73 13.47 -18.69
CA GLY A 132 -6.90 14.23 -17.77
C GLY A 132 -6.33 13.33 -16.68
N ILE A 133 -7.18 12.51 -16.07
CA ILE A 133 -6.82 11.59 -15.01
C ILE A 133 -5.89 10.49 -15.52
N LYS A 134 -6.17 9.93 -16.69
CA LYS A 134 -5.26 8.95 -17.32
C LYS A 134 -3.87 9.54 -17.53
N ARG A 135 -3.76 10.80 -18.01
CA ARG A 135 -2.47 11.48 -18.17
C ARG A 135 -1.80 11.76 -16.83
N LEU A 136 -2.56 12.18 -15.81
CA LEU A 136 -2.04 12.42 -14.47
C LEU A 136 -1.52 11.11 -13.83
N SER A 137 -2.27 10.01 -13.95
CA SER A 137 -1.82 8.69 -13.48
C SER A 137 -0.55 8.21 -14.19
N GLN A 138 -0.45 8.42 -15.52
CA GLN A 138 0.75 8.11 -16.27
C GLN A 138 1.94 8.96 -15.80
N LEU A 139 1.72 10.27 -15.62
CA LEU A 139 2.74 11.19 -15.10
C LEU A 139 3.21 10.76 -13.70
N ASN A 140 2.27 10.41 -12.81
CA ASN A 140 2.58 9.89 -11.47
C ASN A 140 3.48 8.66 -11.54
N MET A 141 3.19 7.72 -12.43
CA MET A 141 4.04 6.53 -12.62
C MET A 141 5.45 6.90 -13.09
N PHE A 142 5.59 7.82 -14.03
CA PHE A 142 6.91 8.30 -14.48
C PHE A 142 7.68 9.00 -13.36
N ILE A 143 7.00 9.87 -12.59
CA ILE A 143 7.63 10.56 -11.45
C ILE A 143 8.04 9.53 -10.37
N ALA A 144 7.18 8.55 -10.07
CA ALA A 144 7.46 7.51 -9.08
C ALA A 144 8.69 6.68 -9.48
N VAL A 145 8.74 6.23 -10.74
CA VAL A 145 9.91 5.48 -11.25
C VAL A 145 11.16 6.36 -11.26
N GLY A 146 11.03 7.63 -11.68
CA GLY A 146 12.12 8.61 -11.63
C GLY A 146 12.65 8.82 -10.21
N LEU A 147 11.75 8.98 -9.23
CA LEU A 147 12.10 9.12 -7.81
C LEU A 147 12.83 7.87 -7.29
N LEU A 148 12.30 6.68 -7.59
CA LEU A 148 12.92 5.42 -7.22
C LEU A 148 14.36 5.31 -7.77
N LEU A 149 14.55 5.64 -9.05
CA LEU A 149 15.87 5.63 -9.68
C LEU A 149 16.81 6.68 -9.08
N LEU A 150 16.30 7.87 -8.75
CA LEU A 150 17.09 8.91 -8.08
C LEU A 150 17.57 8.44 -6.70
N ILE A 151 16.69 7.82 -5.90
CA ILE A 151 17.07 7.27 -4.60
C ILE A 151 18.11 6.15 -4.74
N LEU A 152 17.94 5.28 -5.74
CA LEU A 152 18.91 4.23 -6.02
C LEU A 152 20.28 4.79 -6.41
N ILE A 153 20.33 5.84 -7.23
CA ILE A 153 21.58 6.43 -7.75
C ILE A 153 22.27 7.34 -6.71
N LEU A 154 21.48 8.17 -6.02
CA LEU A 154 22.00 9.14 -5.04
C LEU A 154 22.27 8.51 -3.68
N GLY A 155 21.64 7.38 -3.38
CA GLY A 155 21.81 6.62 -2.17
C GLY A 155 23.00 5.65 -2.24
N PRO A 156 23.13 4.76 -1.26
CA PRO A 156 24.19 3.74 -1.22
C PRO A 156 23.87 2.58 -2.18
N THR A 157 23.96 2.80 -3.48
CA THR A 157 23.54 1.89 -4.57
C THR A 157 24.00 0.45 -4.36
N ILE A 158 25.30 0.25 -4.11
CA ILE A 158 25.87 -1.11 -3.95
C ILE A 158 25.28 -1.82 -2.74
N PHE A 159 25.10 -1.10 -1.63
CA PHE A 159 24.47 -1.65 -0.44
C PHE A 159 23.00 -2.01 -0.72
N ILE A 160 22.24 -1.11 -1.35
CA ILE A 160 20.82 -1.33 -1.70
C ILE A 160 20.68 -2.60 -2.55
N LEU A 161 21.46 -2.74 -3.62
CA LEU A 161 21.39 -3.90 -4.51
C LEU A 161 21.75 -5.21 -3.81
N ASN A 162 22.83 -5.22 -3.04
CA ASN A 162 23.25 -6.38 -2.26
C ASN A 162 22.18 -6.77 -1.21
N ALA A 163 21.66 -5.77 -0.49
CA ALA A 163 20.64 -5.97 0.53
C ALA A 163 19.32 -6.48 -0.08
N MET A 164 18.93 -6.01 -1.26
CA MET A 164 17.74 -6.51 -1.94
C MET A 164 17.85 -8.01 -2.27
N VAL A 165 19.00 -8.46 -2.77
CA VAL A 165 19.22 -9.90 -3.03
C VAL A 165 19.16 -10.70 -1.74
N GLN A 166 19.82 -10.24 -0.69
CA GLN A 166 19.78 -10.88 0.62
C GLN A 166 18.38 -10.90 1.22
N ASN A 167 17.65 -9.80 1.13
CA ASN A 167 16.27 -9.69 1.64
C ASN A 167 15.31 -10.62 0.89
N ALA A 168 15.49 -10.83 -0.43
CA ALA A 168 14.73 -11.82 -1.17
C ALA A 168 14.94 -13.24 -0.61
N GLY A 169 16.20 -13.61 -0.37
CA GLY A 169 16.53 -14.91 0.22
C GLY A 169 15.97 -15.07 1.64
N LEU A 170 16.10 -14.04 2.48
CA LEU A 170 15.56 -14.06 3.85
C LEU A 170 14.02 -14.16 3.86
N TYR A 171 13.33 -13.37 3.04
CA TYR A 171 11.88 -13.42 2.94
C TYR A 171 11.38 -14.80 2.49
N LEU A 172 11.98 -15.37 1.44
CA LEU A 172 11.61 -16.71 0.96
C LEU A 172 11.90 -17.81 1.99
N ASN A 173 13.01 -17.72 2.68
CA ASN A 173 13.37 -18.68 3.75
C ASN A 173 12.38 -18.61 4.92
N GLN A 174 11.98 -17.42 5.33
CA GLN A 174 11.07 -17.19 6.44
C GLN A 174 9.58 -17.19 6.05
N PHE A 175 9.25 -17.40 4.78
CA PHE A 175 7.90 -17.22 4.24
C PHE A 175 6.84 -18.00 5.03
N ILE A 176 7.06 -19.29 5.25
CA ILE A 176 6.10 -20.14 5.99
C ILE A 176 6.02 -19.72 7.46
N GLN A 177 7.17 -19.47 8.10
CA GLN A 177 7.22 -19.04 9.49
C GLN A 177 6.43 -17.74 9.69
N LEU A 178 6.69 -16.72 8.86
CA LEU A 178 5.99 -15.43 8.94
C LEU A 178 4.49 -15.56 8.66
N SER A 179 4.10 -16.44 7.72
CA SER A 179 2.70 -16.66 7.34
C SER A 179 1.86 -17.32 8.43
N THR A 180 2.50 -18.12 9.29
CA THR A 180 1.82 -18.93 10.30
C THR A 180 2.06 -18.43 11.72
N TRP A 181 2.84 -17.37 11.88
CA TRP A 181 3.16 -16.82 13.20
C TRP A 181 2.00 -16.02 13.78
N THR A 182 1.47 -16.46 14.92
CA THR A 182 0.26 -15.92 15.56
C THR A 182 0.50 -15.36 16.98
N GLU A 183 1.77 -15.31 17.43
CA GLU A 183 2.13 -14.93 18.82
C GLU A 183 1.51 -15.83 19.91
N ALA A 184 1.11 -17.05 19.59
CA ALA A 184 0.40 -17.92 20.52
C ALA A 184 1.15 -18.20 21.82
N TYR A 185 2.48 -18.08 21.81
CA TYR A 185 3.36 -18.35 22.95
C TYR A 185 4.02 -17.08 23.52
N ASN A 186 3.76 -15.91 22.93
CA ASN A 186 4.35 -14.64 23.33
C ASN A 186 3.23 -13.60 23.55
N ASN A 187 3.34 -12.81 24.58
CA ASN A 187 2.41 -11.70 24.86
C ASN A 187 2.97 -10.38 24.33
N SER A 188 3.44 -10.36 23.07
CA SER A 188 3.82 -9.11 22.45
C SER A 188 2.59 -8.38 21.88
N VAL A 189 2.74 -7.11 21.59
CA VAL A 189 1.69 -6.28 20.98
C VAL A 189 1.82 -6.23 19.45
N TYR A 190 2.80 -6.92 18.88
CA TYR A 190 3.17 -6.76 17.47
C TYR A 190 2.08 -7.27 16.51
N GLN A 191 1.53 -8.47 16.75
CA GLN A 191 0.48 -9.01 15.87
C GLN A 191 -0.74 -8.11 15.84
N ASN A 192 -1.19 -7.63 17.01
CA ASN A 192 -2.36 -6.76 17.12
C ASN A 192 -2.09 -5.36 16.57
N GLY A 193 -0.91 -4.80 16.85
CA GLY A 193 -0.55 -3.43 16.47
C GLY A 193 -0.16 -3.28 14.99
N TYR A 194 0.42 -4.31 14.39
CA TYR A 194 0.96 -4.22 13.04
C TYR A 194 0.33 -5.21 12.06
N THR A 195 0.49 -6.50 12.27
CA THR A 195 0.06 -7.50 11.27
C THR A 195 -1.46 -7.51 11.08
N LEU A 196 -2.21 -7.47 12.17
CA LEU A 196 -3.67 -7.43 12.12
C LEU A 196 -4.16 -6.11 11.50
N PHE A 197 -3.52 -4.98 11.84
CA PHE A 197 -3.83 -3.69 11.24
C PHE A 197 -3.67 -3.72 9.71
N TYR A 198 -2.52 -4.16 9.20
CA TYR A 198 -2.27 -4.20 7.76
C TYR A 198 -3.24 -5.15 7.04
N PHE A 199 -3.46 -6.37 7.55
CA PHE A 199 -4.37 -7.31 6.87
C PHE A 199 -5.83 -6.87 6.96
N THR A 200 -6.25 -6.26 8.08
CA THR A 200 -7.60 -5.68 8.18
C THR A 200 -7.78 -4.55 7.15
N TRP A 201 -6.76 -3.75 6.92
CA TRP A 201 -6.77 -2.71 5.89
C TRP A 201 -6.87 -3.30 4.48
N TRP A 202 -6.13 -4.36 4.15
CA TRP A 202 -6.27 -5.09 2.89
C TRP A 202 -7.69 -5.66 2.74
N PHE A 203 -8.24 -6.30 3.76
CA PHE A 203 -9.60 -6.84 3.74
C PHE A 203 -10.66 -5.75 3.59
N ALA A 204 -10.47 -4.59 4.19
CA ALA A 204 -11.39 -3.47 4.04
C ALA A 204 -11.48 -2.98 2.59
N TRP A 205 -10.36 -2.92 1.88
CA TRP A 205 -10.30 -2.55 0.47
C TRP A 205 -10.69 -3.68 -0.50
N ALA A 206 -10.68 -4.93 -0.05
CA ALA A 206 -10.82 -6.09 -0.93
C ALA A 206 -12.11 -6.10 -1.77
N PRO A 207 -13.31 -5.79 -1.26
CA PRO A 207 -14.53 -5.80 -2.08
C PRO A 207 -14.43 -4.86 -3.28
N PHE A 208 -13.95 -3.65 -3.06
CA PHE A 208 -13.82 -2.63 -4.11
C PHE A 208 -12.70 -2.95 -5.10
N VAL A 209 -11.47 -3.16 -4.61
CA VAL A 209 -10.30 -3.39 -5.47
C VAL A 209 -10.44 -4.68 -6.27
N SER A 210 -10.95 -5.75 -5.65
CA SER A 210 -11.15 -7.03 -6.34
C SER A 210 -12.20 -6.95 -7.44
N LEU A 211 -13.27 -6.19 -7.22
CA LEU A 211 -14.30 -5.94 -8.23
C LEU A 211 -13.72 -5.13 -9.40
N PHE A 212 -12.96 -4.08 -9.12
CA PHE A 212 -12.25 -3.30 -10.12
C PHE A 212 -11.30 -4.17 -10.96
N ILE A 213 -10.44 -4.96 -10.29
CA ILE A 213 -9.47 -5.85 -10.96
C ILE A 213 -10.21 -6.88 -11.83
N ALA A 214 -11.31 -7.46 -11.34
CA ALA A 214 -12.10 -8.41 -12.12
C ALA A 214 -12.63 -7.77 -13.42
N ARG A 215 -13.12 -6.52 -13.34
CA ARG A 215 -13.63 -5.80 -14.52
C ARG A 215 -12.58 -5.53 -15.58
N ILE A 216 -11.43 -5.01 -15.18
CA ILE A 216 -10.34 -4.71 -16.14
C ILE A 216 -9.67 -5.96 -16.69
N SER A 217 -9.92 -7.13 -16.11
CA SER A 217 -9.37 -8.41 -16.52
C SER A 217 -10.26 -9.20 -17.47
N TYR A 218 -11.35 -8.60 -17.98
CA TYR A 218 -12.22 -9.24 -18.94
C TYR A 218 -11.45 -9.79 -20.16
N GLY A 219 -11.71 -11.04 -20.53
CA GLY A 219 -11.07 -11.71 -21.65
C GLY A 219 -9.66 -12.25 -21.36
N ARG A 220 -9.14 -12.07 -20.14
CA ARG A 220 -7.84 -12.67 -19.75
C ARG A 220 -8.02 -14.10 -19.25
N SER A 221 -7.00 -14.93 -19.47
CA SER A 221 -6.95 -16.26 -18.86
C SER A 221 -6.70 -16.18 -17.35
N ILE A 222 -7.10 -17.23 -16.60
CA ILE A 222 -6.82 -17.34 -15.15
C ILE A 222 -5.32 -17.19 -14.87
N LYS A 223 -4.47 -17.78 -15.71
CA LYS A 223 -3.01 -17.67 -15.57
C LYS A 223 -2.53 -16.22 -15.68
N GLU A 224 -2.98 -15.49 -16.71
CA GLU A 224 -2.63 -14.08 -16.90
C GLU A 224 -3.15 -13.21 -15.74
N PHE A 225 -4.37 -13.49 -15.27
CA PHE A 225 -4.94 -12.81 -14.10
C PHE A 225 -4.08 -13.00 -12.86
N VAL A 226 -3.77 -14.25 -12.50
CA VAL A 226 -2.99 -14.56 -11.29
C VAL A 226 -1.58 -13.95 -11.39
N ILE A 227 -0.90 -14.10 -12.52
CA ILE A 227 0.43 -13.51 -12.71
C ILE A 227 0.36 -11.98 -12.61
N GLY A 228 -0.60 -11.35 -13.29
CA GLY A 228 -0.73 -9.90 -13.33
C GLY A 228 -1.13 -9.28 -12.00
N VAL A 229 -2.00 -9.94 -11.24
CA VAL A 229 -2.54 -9.39 -9.98
C VAL A 229 -1.72 -9.78 -8.75
N LEU A 230 -1.14 -10.98 -8.74
CA LEU A 230 -0.39 -11.44 -7.58
C LEU A 230 1.11 -11.12 -7.67
N PHE A 231 1.75 -11.50 -8.77
CA PHE A 231 3.21 -11.42 -8.84
C PHE A 231 3.73 -10.06 -9.29
N VAL A 232 3.10 -9.40 -10.27
CA VAL A 232 3.60 -8.12 -10.79
C VAL A 232 3.58 -7.02 -9.72
N PRO A 233 2.47 -6.78 -9.01
CA PRO A 233 2.46 -5.75 -7.97
C PRO A 233 3.35 -6.12 -6.79
N SER A 234 3.39 -7.39 -6.39
CA SER A 234 4.28 -7.84 -5.31
C SER A 234 5.76 -7.59 -5.65
N LEU A 235 6.16 -7.79 -6.91
CA LEU A 235 7.51 -7.48 -7.37
C LEU A 235 7.79 -5.97 -7.32
N ILE A 236 6.83 -5.15 -7.76
CA ILE A 236 6.95 -3.69 -7.69
C ILE A 236 7.12 -3.24 -6.24
N VAL A 237 6.31 -3.77 -5.32
CA VAL A 237 6.42 -3.49 -3.88
C VAL A 237 7.79 -3.92 -3.34
N PHE A 238 8.26 -5.13 -3.70
CA PHE A 238 9.58 -5.61 -3.30
C PHE A 238 10.70 -4.67 -3.75
N ILE A 239 10.65 -4.19 -4.98
CA ILE A 239 11.64 -3.24 -5.52
C ILE A 239 11.53 -1.90 -4.79
N TRP A 240 10.30 -1.37 -4.64
CA TRP A 240 10.05 -0.08 -4.00
C TRP A 240 10.52 -0.06 -2.54
N MET A 241 10.04 -1.01 -1.75
CA MET A 241 10.41 -1.15 -0.34
C MET A 241 11.89 -1.53 -0.20
N GLY A 242 12.42 -2.30 -1.15
CA GLY A 242 13.84 -2.65 -1.20
C GLY A 242 14.74 -1.43 -1.40
N VAL A 243 14.40 -0.51 -2.28
CA VAL A 243 15.20 0.69 -2.52
C VAL A 243 15.09 1.67 -1.35
N PHE A 244 13.88 2.11 -1.02
CA PHE A 244 13.67 3.09 0.06
C PHE A 244 14.02 2.54 1.44
N GLY A 245 13.59 1.31 1.74
CA GLY A 245 13.84 0.68 3.04
C GLY A 245 15.33 0.42 3.28
N ASN A 246 16.06 -0.10 2.28
CA ASN A 246 17.50 -0.32 2.45
C ASN A 246 18.29 0.98 2.48
N ALA A 247 17.85 2.04 1.78
CA ALA A 247 18.47 3.36 1.93
C ALA A 247 18.34 3.88 3.38
N ALA A 248 17.13 3.74 3.98
CA ALA A 248 16.89 4.10 5.38
C ALA A 248 17.69 3.23 6.36
N ILE A 249 17.70 1.92 6.14
CA ILE A 249 18.47 0.97 6.96
C ILE A 249 19.97 1.30 6.90
N TYR A 250 20.49 1.64 5.73
CA TYR A 250 21.90 2.06 5.60
C TYR A 250 22.23 3.24 6.48
N GLN A 251 21.35 4.25 6.54
CA GLN A 251 21.55 5.40 7.43
C GLN A 251 21.57 4.98 8.89
N VAL A 252 20.65 4.13 9.34
CA VAL A 252 20.61 3.61 10.71
C VAL A 252 21.89 2.84 11.03
N LEU A 253 22.32 1.92 10.16
CA LEU A 253 23.50 1.08 10.37
C LEU A 253 24.81 1.89 10.44
N ASN A 254 24.87 3.02 9.75
CA ASN A 254 26.06 3.87 9.69
C ASN A 254 25.94 5.14 10.53
N ASN A 255 24.88 5.28 11.36
CA ASN A 255 24.62 6.47 12.17
C ASN A 255 24.60 7.76 11.34
N ILE A 256 23.99 7.71 10.15
CA ILE A 256 23.84 8.87 9.26
C ILE A 256 22.45 9.47 9.48
N GLY A 257 22.43 10.74 9.92
CA GLY A 257 21.18 11.42 10.23
C GLY A 257 20.43 10.81 11.44
N ASP A 258 19.15 11.13 11.58
CA ASP A 258 18.36 10.73 12.74
C ASP A 258 17.01 10.10 12.36
N ILE A 259 17.04 9.27 11.30
CA ILE A 259 15.82 8.62 10.77
C ILE A 259 15.13 7.74 11.82
N GLY A 260 15.90 7.11 12.70
CA GLY A 260 15.34 6.28 13.79
C GLY A 260 14.49 7.09 14.76
N ALA A 261 14.97 8.24 15.22
CA ALA A 261 14.20 9.14 16.08
C ALA A 261 13.03 9.79 15.33
N ALA A 262 13.21 10.14 14.05
CA ALA A 262 12.13 10.66 13.23
C ALA A 262 10.94 9.67 13.13
N VAL A 263 11.22 8.40 12.86
CA VAL A 263 10.19 7.34 12.82
C VAL A 263 9.50 7.18 14.17
N SER A 264 10.26 7.22 15.27
CA SER A 264 9.72 7.07 16.63
C SER A 264 8.87 8.26 17.07
N SER A 265 9.22 9.47 16.65
CA SER A 265 8.50 10.69 17.01
C SER A 265 7.31 10.98 16.09
N ASN A 266 7.51 10.86 14.79
CA ASN A 266 6.50 11.08 13.76
C ASN A 266 6.86 10.33 12.47
N ALA A 267 6.29 9.15 12.27
CA ALA A 267 6.55 8.33 11.08
C ALA A 267 6.23 9.05 9.75
N SER A 268 5.33 10.06 9.77
CA SER A 268 4.95 10.82 8.57
C SER A 268 6.10 11.67 8.01
N THR A 269 7.11 12.00 8.81
CA THR A 269 8.30 12.77 8.38
C THR A 269 9.44 11.90 7.91
N ALA A 270 9.40 10.59 8.18
CA ALA A 270 10.52 9.67 7.94
C ALA A 270 11.05 9.69 6.49
N LEU A 271 10.14 9.79 5.50
CA LEU A 271 10.52 9.88 4.09
C LEU A 271 11.37 11.13 3.80
N PHE A 272 11.01 12.26 4.39
CA PHE A 272 11.69 13.54 4.17
C PHE A 272 13.05 13.56 4.89
N VAL A 273 13.11 13.02 6.11
CA VAL A 273 14.38 12.85 6.86
C VAL A 273 15.33 11.90 6.13
N LEU A 274 14.83 10.86 5.45
CA LEU A 274 15.65 10.00 4.61
C LEU A 274 16.45 10.80 3.58
N TYR A 275 15.89 11.86 3.04
CA TYR A 275 16.51 12.68 2.01
C TYR A 275 17.61 13.63 2.54
N ASP A 276 17.69 13.90 3.85
CA ASP A 276 18.65 14.84 4.42
C ASP A 276 20.10 14.48 4.16
N SER A 277 20.40 13.20 4.03
CA SER A 277 21.72 12.71 3.66
C SER A 277 22.01 12.77 2.16
N MET A 278 21.06 13.22 1.33
CA MET A 278 21.17 13.22 -0.13
C MET A 278 21.39 14.63 -0.68
N ILE A 279 22.11 14.73 -1.81
CA ILE A 279 22.48 16.02 -2.42
C ILE A 279 21.25 16.87 -2.81
N LEU A 280 20.13 16.24 -3.19
CA LEU A 280 18.93 16.92 -3.71
C LEU A 280 17.75 16.92 -2.72
N THR A 281 18.02 17.01 -1.41
CA THR A 281 17.00 16.91 -0.33
C THR A 281 15.71 17.65 -0.61
N LYS A 282 15.79 18.96 -0.89
CA LYS A 282 14.60 19.79 -1.16
C LYS A 282 13.83 19.36 -2.42
N VAL A 283 14.56 19.01 -3.47
CA VAL A 283 13.95 18.58 -4.75
C VAL A 283 13.23 17.25 -4.56
N LEU A 284 13.87 16.28 -3.94
CA LEU A 284 13.28 14.97 -3.63
C LEU A 284 12.05 15.12 -2.74
N SER A 285 12.12 15.97 -1.72
CA SER A 285 11.00 16.23 -0.81
C SER A 285 9.81 16.86 -1.51
N ILE A 286 10.02 17.87 -2.36
CA ILE A 286 8.94 18.53 -3.12
C ILE A 286 8.32 17.55 -4.13
N ILE A 287 9.14 16.80 -4.87
CA ILE A 287 8.65 15.78 -5.81
C ILE A 287 7.81 14.73 -5.08
N SER A 288 8.27 14.25 -3.94
CA SER A 288 7.53 13.27 -3.13
C SER A 288 6.21 13.84 -2.62
N LEU A 289 6.20 15.09 -2.15
CA LEU A 289 4.98 15.75 -1.69
C LEU A 289 3.94 15.89 -2.82
N ILE A 290 4.37 16.34 -4.00
CA ILE A 290 3.53 16.42 -5.20
C ILE A 290 2.99 15.03 -5.55
N LEU A 291 3.86 14.03 -5.55
CA LEU A 291 3.49 12.65 -5.90
C LEU A 291 2.46 12.08 -4.92
N ILE A 292 2.61 12.30 -3.61
CA ILE A 292 1.65 11.86 -2.59
C ILE A 292 0.28 12.50 -2.87
N VAL A 293 0.22 13.82 -3.04
CA VAL A 293 -1.03 14.55 -3.30
C VAL A 293 -1.70 14.03 -4.58
N THR A 294 -0.94 13.90 -5.66
CA THR A 294 -1.50 13.50 -6.96
C THR A 294 -1.92 12.03 -6.99
N PHE A 295 -1.26 11.14 -6.26
CA PHE A 295 -1.72 9.77 -6.07
C PHE A 295 -3.04 9.70 -5.31
N PHE A 296 -3.23 10.51 -4.27
CA PHE A 296 -4.50 10.56 -3.56
C PHE A 296 -5.65 11.05 -4.45
N VAL A 297 -5.42 12.10 -5.25
CA VAL A 297 -6.43 12.60 -6.20
C VAL A 297 -6.79 11.52 -7.23
N THR A 298 -5.80 10.85 -7.84
CA THR A 298 -6.06 9.82 -8.85
C THR A 298 -6.67 8.54 -8.28
N SER A 299 -6.37 8.20 -7.03
CA SER A 299 -6.97 7.03 -6.36
C SER A 299 -8.45 7.22 -6.03
N SER A 300 -8.87 8.46 -5.73
CA SER A 300 -10.27 8.80 -5.45
C SER A 300 -11.17 8.58 -6.67
N ASP A 301 -10.63 8.65 -7.87
CA ASP A 301 -11.36 8.60 -9.15
C ASP A 301 -11.56 7.19 -9.70
N SER A 302 -10.83 6.22 -9.19
CA SER A 302 -10.99 4.80 -9.60
C SER A 302 -12.40 4.25 -9.31
N GLY A 303 -13.24 4.99 -8.56
CA GLY A 303 -14.63 4.66 -8.26
C GLY A 303 -15.59 4.74 -9.45
N ASP A 304 -15.26 5.50 -10.50
CA ASP A 304 -16.20 5.74 -11.62
C ASP A 304 -16.35 4.55 -12.57
N LEU A 305 -15.37 3.68 -12.70
CA LEU A 305 -15.51 2.42 -13.46
C LEU A 305 -16.60 1.48 -12.89
N CYS A 306 -17.18 1.83 -11.75
CA CYS A 306 -18.34 1.14 -11.16
C CYS A 306 -19.71 1.70 -11.58
N ARG A 307 -19.77 2.80 -12.33
CA ARG A 307 -21.05 3.49 -12.66
C ARG A 307 -21.79 2.93 -13.86
N ASP A 308 -21.13 2.25 -14.79
CA ASP A 308 -21.74 1.85 -16.06
C ASP A 308 -22.33 0.42 -16.06
N THR A 309 -22.95 0.00 -14.95
CA THR A 309 -23.78 -1.22 -14.96
C THR A 309 -25.06 -1.05 -14.15
#